data_b7fcc998b8579f212350e1ba1ffb952c
#
_entry.id   b7fcc998b8579f212350e1ba1ffb952c
#
_cell.length_a   1.000
_cell.length_b   1.000
_cell.length_c   1.000
_cell.angle_alpha   90.00
_cell.angle_beta   90.00
_cell.angle_gamma   90.00
#
_symmetry.space_group_name_H-M   'P 1'
#
loop_
_entity.id
_entity.type
_entity.pdbx_description
1 polymer ?
#
loop_
_entity_poly.entity_id
_entity_poly.type
_entity_poly.pdbx_seq_one_letter_code
_entity_poly.pdbx_strand_id
1 'polypeptide(L)' 'MKEEARKLALNLKRIRAEKGISQGDIVKATGIDKALISNIENGKTNPTLGTIAKIAKAVGVPIEELMK' A
#
# COMPACT_ATOMS: atom_id res chain seq x y z
N MET A 1 -17.31 -0.16 2.24
CA MET A 1 -15.92 -0.37 1.80
C MET A 1 -15.81 -1.75 1.17
N LYS A 2 -15.20 -1.83 0.00
CA LYS A 2 -15.03 -3.11 -0.69
C LYS A 2 -14.00 -3.98 0.01
N GLU A 3 -14.21 -5.29 -0.03
CA GLU A 3 -13.35 -6.24 0.67
C GLU A 3 -11.89 -6.15 0.24
N GLU A 4 -11.64 -6.02 -1.07
CA GLU A 4 -10.28 -5.93 -1.60
C GLU A 4 -9.57 -4.67 -1.10
N ALA A 5 -10.26 -3.54 -1.10
CA ALA A 5 -9.69 -2.27 -0.64
C ALA A 5 -9.37 -2.35 0.86
N ARG A 6 -10.23 -3.01 1.63
CA ARG A 6 -10.02 -3.19 3.05
C ARG A 6 -8.82 -4.08 3.34
N LYS A 7 -8.70 -5.20 2.63
CA LYS A 7 -7.57 -6.12 2.80
C LYS A 7 -6.26 -5.42 2.47
N LEU A 8 -6.22 -4.70 1.36
CA LEU A 8 -5.04 -3.95 0.97
C LEU A 8 -4.66 -2.93 2.04
N ALA A 9 -5.64 -2.19 2.54
CA ALA A 9 -5.40 -1.17 3.57
C ALA A 9 -4.78 -1.79 4.82
N LEU A 10 -5.36 -2.87 5.32
CA LEU A 10 -4.89 -3.53 6.53
C LEU A 10 -3.51 -4.15 6.33
N ASN A 11 -3.31 -4.82 5.20
CA ASN A 11 -2.03 -5.45 4.91
C ASN A 11 -0.91 -4.42 4.77
N LEU A 12 -1.16 -3.31 4.09
CA LEU A 12 -0.15 -2.29 3.90
C LEU A 12 0.26 -1.65 5.23
N LYS A 13 -0.72 -1.31 6.07
CA LYS A 13 -0.43 -0.76 7.40
C LYS A 13 0.41 -1.73 8.22
N ARG A 14 0.03 -3.00 8.23
CA ARG A 14 0.75 -4.03 8.97
C ARG A 14 2.18 -4.16 8.50
N ILE A 15 2.39 -4.25 7.20
CA ILE A 15 3.73 -4.42 6.63
C ILE A 15 4.59 -3.21 6.94
N ARG A 16 4.04 -1.99 6.80
CA ARG A 16 4.79 -0.78 7.13
C ARG A 16 5.22 -0.79 8.60
N ALA A 17 4.29 -1.13 9.49
CA ALA A 17 4.59 -1.16 10.92
C ALA A 17 5.68 -2.19 11.23
N GLU A 18 5.58 -3.37 10.65
CA GLU A 18 6.57 -4.44 10.87
C GLU A 18 7.95 -4.06 10.38
N LYS A 19 8.04 -3.32 9.30
CA LYS A 19 9.32 -3.00 8.66
C LYS A 19 9.83 -1.60 9.00
N GLY A 20 9.07 -0.81 9.75
CA GLY A 20 9.47 0.55 10.10
C GLY A 20 9.49 1.48 8.89
N ILE A 21 8.60 1.26 7.94
CA ILE A 21 8.53 2.06 6.70
C ILE A 21 7.44 3.12 6.86
N SER A 22 7.78 4.38 6.57
CA SER A 22 6.82 5.47 6.62
C SER A 22 6.09 5.63 5.30
N GLN A 23 4.97 6.35 5.30
CA GLN A 23 4.30 6.71 4.05
C GLN A 23 5.25 7.53 3.16
N GLY A 24 6.04 8.43 3.76
CA GLY A 24 7.02 9.21 3.02
C GLY A 24 8.06 8.36 2.32
N ASP A 25 8.47 7.25 2.94
CA ASP A 25 9.40 6.31 2.31
C ASP A 25 8.81 5.72 1.04
N ILE A 26 7.52 5.37 1.07
CA ILE A 26 6.83 4.83 -0.11
C ILE A 26 6.73 5.89 -1.21
N VAL A 27 6.40 7.12 -0.83
CA VAL A 27 6.34 8.23 -1.79
C VAL A 27 7.67 8.39 -2.50
N LYS A 28 8.77 8.40 -1.75
CA LYS A 28 10.11 8.54 -2.33
C LYS A 28 10.47 7.39 -3.26
N ALA A 29 10.09 6.18 -2.90
CA ALA A 29 10.44 5.01 -3.69
C ALA A 29 9.59 4.85 -4.95
N THR A 30 8.34 5.33 -4.92
CA THR A 30 7.39 5.08 -6.01
C THR A 30 7.03 6.32 -6.83
N GLY A 31 7.18 7.50 -6.25
CA GLY A 31 6.67 8.72 -6.86
C GLY A 31 5.16 8.87 -6.73
N ILE A 32 4.50 7.96 -6.02
CA ILE A 32 3.06 8.05 -5.81
C ILE A 32 2.77 9.14 -4.78
N ASP A 33 1.74 9.95 -5.05
CA ASP A 33 1.35 11.04 -4.17
C ASP A 33 0.98 10.52 -2.77
N LYS A 34 1.40 11.25 -1.73
CA LYS A 34 1.13 10.86 -0.35
C LYS A 34 -0.37 10.76 -0.06
N ALA A 35 -1.17 11.65 -0.66
CA ALA A 35 -2.61 11.61 -0.49
C ALA A 35 -3.19 10.28 -0.99
N LEU A 36 -2.68 9.75 -2.09
CA LEU A 36 -3.13 8.46 -2.61
C LEU A 36 -2.71 7.33 -1.68
N ILE A 37 -1.48 7.34 -1.17
CA ILE A 37 -1.03 6.32 -0.20
C ILE A 37 -1.96 6.33 1.02
N SER A 38 -2.25 7.51 1.55
CA SER A 38 -3.14 7.65 2.71
C SER A 38 -4.53 7.12 2.42
N ASN A 39 -5.08 7.44 1.25
CA ASN A 39 -6.41 6.94 0.86
C ASN A 39 -6.44 5.42 0.73
N ILE A 40 -5.36 4.83 0.21
CA ILE A 40 -5.25 3.37 0.12
C ILE A 40 -5.28 2.77 1.52
N GLU A 41 -4.52 3.34 2.45
CA GLU A 41 -4.44 2.82 3.82
C GLU A 41 -5.73 3.02 4.61
N ASN A 42 -6.57 3.93 4.18
CA ASN A 42 -7.87 4.16 4.81
C ASN A 42 -9.01 3.42 4.11
N GLY A 43 -8.68 2.61 3.10
CA GLY A 43 -9.67 1.84 2.37
C GLY A 43 -10.61 2.67 1.52
N LYS A 44 -10.22 3.91 1.20
CA LYS A 44 -11.08 4.84 0.47
C LYS A 44 -10.97 4.73 -1.03
N THR A 45 -9.99 4.00 -1.53
CA THR A 45 -9.78 3.86 -2.96
C THR A 45 -9.34 2.45 -3.30
N ASN A 46 -9.60 2.06 -4.53
CA ASN A 46 -9.21 0.76 -5.06
C ASN A 46 -8.19 1.01 -6.16
N PRO A 47 -6.89 1.03 -5.84
CA PRO A 47 -5.87 1.39 -6.82
C PRO A 47 -5.74 0.34 -7.91
N THR A 48 -5.10 0.73 -9.02
CA THR A 48 -4.83 -0.20 -10.11
C THR A 48 -3.82 -1.25 -9.67
N LEU A 49 -3.81 -2.38 -10.36
CA LEU A 49 -2.84 -3.43 -10.10
C LEU A 49 -1.41 -2.93 -10.25
N GLY A 50 -1.16 -2.07 -11.24
CA GLY A 50 0.16 -1.47 -11.42
C GLY A 50 0.61 -0.66 -10.21
N THR A 51 -0.29 0.11 -9.62
CA THR A 51 0.00 0.89 -8.41
C THR A 51 0.30 -0.05 -7.24
N ILE A 52 -0.49 -1.10 -7.07
CA ILE A 52 -0.26 -2.08 -6.00
C ILE A 52 1.09 -2.75 -6.17
N ALA A 53 1.46 -3.10 -7.40
CA ALA A 53 2.76 -3.72 -7.69
C ALA A 53 3.92 -2.79 -7.32
N LYS A 54 3.80 -1.50 -7.61
CA LYS A 54 4.83 -0.52 -7.23
C LYS A 54 4.98 -0.44 -5.72
N ILE A 55 3.87 -0.42 -5.01
CA ILE A 55 3.88 -0.36 -3.55
C ILE A 55 4.52 -1.62 -2.97
N ALA A 56 4.15 -2.79 -3.48
CA ALA A 56 4.71 -4.06 -3.03
C ALA A 56 6.23 -4.06 -3.17
N LYS A 57 6.73 -3.60 -4.32
CA LYS A 57 8.16 -3.51 -4.56
C LYS A 57 8.82 -2.54 -3.59
N ALA A 58 8.18 -1.40 -3.32
CA ALA A 58 8.72 -0.38 -2.42
C ALA A 58 8.84 -0.89 -1.00
N VAL A 59 7.89 -1.71 -0.53
CA VAL A 59 7.94 -2.26 0.83
C VAL A 59 8.63 -3.64 0.88
N GLY A 60 9.10 -4.14 -0.26
CA GLY A 60 9.93 -5.33 -0.31
C GLY A 60 9.18 -6.65 -0.10
N VAL A 61 7.94 -6.74 -0.56
CA VAL A 61 7.15 -7.98 -0.45
C VAL A 61 6.54 -8.33 -1.80
N PRO A 62 6.20 -9.62 -2.00
CA PRO A 62 5.43 -10.00 -3.19
C PRO A 62 4.05 -9.36 -3.13
N ILE A 63 3.45 -9.10 -4.30
CA ILE A 63 2.14 -8.47 -4.37
C ILE A 63 1.08 -9.26 -3.60
N GLU A 64 1.22 -10.58 -3.55
CA GLU A 64 0.29 -11.46 -2.83
C GLU A 64 0.20 -11.10 -1.35
N GLU A 65 1.27 -10.60 -0.77
CA GLU A 65 1.28 -10.21 0.64
C GLU A 65 0.37 -9.02 0.90
N LEU A 66 0.14 -8.19 -0.10
CA LEU A 66 -0.77 -7.06 0.03
C LEU A 66 -2.23 -7.46 -0.21
N MET A 67 -2.44 -8.56 -0.93
CA MET A 67 -3.79 -8.93 -1.39
C MET A 67 -4.42 -10.09 -0.62
N LYS A 68 -3.69 -10.73 0.27
CA LYS A 68 -4.21 -11.90 0.99
C LYS A 68 -5.22 -11.60 2.08
#